data_806623ea002cfc6f3026c92cc861b93b
#
_entry.id   806623ea002cfc6f3026c92cc861b93b
#
_cell.length_a   1.000
_cell.length_b   1.000
_cell.length_c   1.000
_cell.angle_alpha   90.00
_cell.angle_beta   90.00
_cell.angle_gamma   90.00
#
_symmetry.space_group_name_H-M   'P 1'
#
loop_
_entity.id
_entity.type
_entity.pdbx_description
1 polymer ?
#
loop_
_entity_poly.entity_id
_entity_poly.type
_entity_poly.pdbx_seq_one_letter_code
_entity_poly.pdbx_strand_id
1 'polypeptide(L)'
;MWRLLLLVALFGGGLRAETVLVLPFFNHSNSANLDWIGESVSETVRDSLSSEGLLVLDREDRLEAYRRLSLRPGAEITHASIIKIGDSLDASTVIYGYYELLPAEAGKEQSKGSLRITARLLDLQRTRQGPAIGELGALEDLAAMEVRLGWQALEQLHPKTAPPEEEFLKARPPVRLDAMESYVRGLLATAPEQRHRFFTQAARLDAHYSQPCFQLGKTFWEQKDYGIAAGWFERVSRSDSHYLEAQFFLGLCRYYGGDYKGAEQAFQIVAASVPLNEVYNNLGAAQAQRNDSAAAGASFRKALEGDDADPDYHFNLGCVLWRSGQYAAAVESFRATVARNPDDAEATLMLGRALKQEGPRPGDPRTQAHERLKTNYEEAAYRQLQAELGAK
;
A
#
# COMPACT_ATOMS: atom_id res chain seq x y z
N MET A 1 52.53 13.73 31.20
CA MET A 1 51.96 12.79 30.26
C MET A 1 50.49 13.18 30.04
N TRP A 2 50.19 14.00 29.03
CA TRP A 2 48.86 14.45 28.67
C TRP A 2 48.21 13.42 27.75
N ARG A 3 47.06 12.88 28.17
CA ARG A 3 46.19 12.09 27.28
C ARG A 3 45.23 13.03 26.56
N LEU A 4 45.48 13.21 25.28
CA LEU A 4 44.51 13.84 24.32
C LEU A 4 43.31 12.90 24.18
N LEU A 5 42.15 13.32 24.69
CA LEU A 5 40.84 12.74 24.32
C LEU A 5 40.42 13.32 23.00
N LEU A 6 40.51 12.54 21.91
CA LEU A 6 39.95 12.83 20.62
C LEU A 6 38.43 12.59 20.73
N LEU A 7 37.67 13.68 20.83
CA LEU A 7 36.20 13.68 20.65
C LEU A 7 35.94 13.53 19.15
N VAL A 8 35.67 12.32 18.68
CA VAL A 8 35.13 12.08 17.36
C VAL A 8 33.65 12.48 17.42
N ALA A 9 33.33 13.68 16.98
CA ALA A 9 31.96 14.10 16.69
C ALA A 9 31.51 13.30 15.45
N LEU A 10 30.79 12.22 15.67
CA LEU A 10 30.00 11.53 14.66
C LEU A 10 28.86 12.48 14.22
N PHE A 11 29.13 13.26 13.18
CA PHE A 11 28.05 13.85 12.38
C PHE A 11 27.35 12.71 11.64
N GLY A 12 26.45 12.05 12.32
CA GLY A 12 25.46 11.18 11.72
C GLY A 12 24.43 12.04 11.00
N GLY A 13 24.74 12.48 9.80
CA GLY A 13 23.71 12.86 8.84
C GLY A 13 22.99 11.57 8.46
N GLY A 14 21.92 11.20 9.17
CA GLY A 14 21.06 10.08 8.79
C GLY A 14 20.54 10.39 7.38
N LEU A 15 20.91 9.56 6.42
CA LEU A 15 20.21 9.50 5.13
C LEU A 15 18.77 9.11 5.47
N ARG A 16 17.86 10.11 5.55
CA ARG A 16 16.43 9.84 5.61
C ARG A 16 16.04 9.15 4.31
N ALA A 17 15.21 8.13 4.41
CA ALA A 17 14.56 7.53 3.25
C ALA A 17 13.90 8.63 2.41
N GLU A 18 14.07 8.58 1.09
CA GLU A 18 13.46 9.55 0.20
C GLU A 18 11.95 9.29 0.14
N THR A 19 11.18 10.09 0.88
CA THR A 19 9.73 10.02 0.93
C THR A 19 9.15 11.07 0.00
N VAL A 20 8.34 10.66 -0.97
CA VAL A 20 7.73 11.53 -1.98
C VAL A 20 6.25 11.74 -1.66
N LEU A 21 5.81 12.98 -1.72
CA LEU A 21 4.41 13.37 -1.65
C LEU A 21 3.96 13.94 -3.00
N VAL A 22 2.87 13.41 -3.57
CA VAL A 22 2.26 13.97 -4.79
C VAL A 22 0.96 14.67 -4.42
N LEU A 23 0.89 15.98 -4.70
CA LEU A 23 -0.31 16.78 -4.47
C LEU A 23 -1.22 16.79 -5.70
N PRO A 24 -2.56 16.92 -5.55
CA PRO A 24 -3.46 17.15 -6.66
C PRO A 24 -3.07 18.40 -7.44
N PHE A 25 -3.14 18.30 -8.76
CA PHE A 25 -2.81 19.41 -9.65
C PHE A 25 -3.97 20.41 -9.72
N PHE A 26 -3.64 21.67 -9.66
CA PHE A 26 -4.66 22.73 -9.67
C PHE A 26 -5.21 22.98 -11.08
N ASN A 27 -6.54 23.17 -11.19
CA ASN A 27 -7.23 23.46 -12.44
C ASN A 27 -7.17 24.95 -12.78
N HIS A 28 -6.35 25.34 -13.74
CA HIS A 28 -6.34 26.70 -14.29
C HIS A 28 -7.30 26.91 -15.47
N SER A 29 -7.93 25.82 -15.96
CA SER A 29 -9.01 25.95 -16.93
C SER A 29 -10.30 26.35 -16.20
N ASN A 30 -11.04 27.32 -16.66
CA ASN A 30 -12.31 27.76 -16.06
C ASN A 30 -13.46 26.75 -16.25
N SER A 31 -13.17 25.44 -16.16
CA SER A 31 -14.10 24.35 -16.38
C SER A 31 -14.12 23.38 -15.20
N ALA A 32 -15.09 23.54 -14.30
CA ALA A 32 -15.25 22.67 -13.14
C ALA A 32 -15.49 21.18 -13.50
N ASN A 33 -15.95 20.88 -14.71
CA ASN A 33 -16.12 19.50 -15.17
C ASN A 33 -14.79 18.74 -15.27
N LEU A 34 -13.67 19.46 -15.29
CA LEU A 34 -12.32 18.91 -15.40
C LEU A 34 -11.60 18.81 -14.04
N ASP A 35 -12.22 19.22 -12.93
CA ASP A 35 -11.56 19.24 -11.60
C ASP A 35 -11.01 17.87 -11.16
N TRP A 36 -11.59 16.79 -11.68
CA TRP A 36 -11.13 15.44 -11.41
C TRP A 36 -9.71 15.14 -11.97
N ILE A 37 -9.26 15.88 -12.99
CA ILE A 37 -7.94 15.67 -13.64
C ILE A 37 -6.81 15.88 -12.63
N GLY A 38 -6.93 16.87 -11.74
CA GLY A 38 -5.88 17.13 -10.75
C GLY A 38 -5.60 15.96 -9.82
N GLU A 39 -6.65 15.26 -9.39
CA GLU A 39 -6.52 14.03 -8.61
C GLU A 39 -6.02 12.88 -9.48
N SER A 40 -6.48 12.79 -10.74
CA SER A 40 -6.02 11.77 -11.71
C SER A 40 -4.51 11.82 -11.90
N VAL A 41 -3.96 13.00 -12.19
CA VAL A 41 -2.50 13.21 -12.35
C VAL A 41 -1.77 12.80 -11.06
N SER A 42 -2.28 13.21 -9.90
CA SER A 42 -1.67 12.87 -8.61
C SER A 42 -1.61 11.35 -8.40
N GLU A 43 -2.71 10.64 -8.63
CA GLU A 43 -2.77 9.19 -8.45
C GLU A 43 -1.89 8.44 -9.46
N THR A 44 -1.91 8.83 -10.74
CA THR A 44 -1.09 8.16 -11.77
C THR A 44 0.41 8.38 -11.53
N VAL A 45 0.82 9.60 -11.15
CA VAL A 45 2.22 9.89 -10.83
C VAL A 45 2.64 9.12 -9.58
N ARG A 46 1.80 9.09 -8.52
CA ARG A 46 2.05 8.31 -7.30
C ARG A 46 2.28 6.83 -7.62
N ASP A 47 1.36 6.22 -8.36
CA ASP A 47 1.44 4.80 -8.73
C ASP A 47 2.66 4.50 -9.60
N SER A 48 2.98 5.41 -10.52
CA SER A 48 4.16 5.31 -11.37
C SER A 48 5.46 5.28 -10.58
N LEU A 49 5.59 6.12 -9.57
CA LEU A 49 6.76 6.18 -8.70
C LEU A 49 6.80 5.01 -7.71
N SER A 50 5.66 4.65 -7.12
CA SER A 50 5.54 3.56 -6.17
C SER A 50 5.88 2.20 -6.79
N SER A 51 5.45 1.95 -8.03
CA SER A 51 5.78 0.71 -8.75
C SER A 51 7.26 0.58 -9.12
N GLU A 52 8.03 1.68 -9.11
CA GLU A 52 9.50 1.68 -9.24
C GLU A 52 10.21 1.58 -7.88
N GLY A 53 9.47 1.33 -6.81
CA GLY A 53 10.01 1.09 -5.48
C GLY A 53 10.29 2.33 -4.63
N LEU A 54 9.87 3.53 -5.08
CA LEU A 54 9.95 4.73 -4.25
C LEU A 54 8.92 4.67 -3.11
N LEU A 55 9.28 5.23 -1.96
CA LEU A 55 8.33 5.43 -0.88
C LEU A 55 7.49 6.67 -1.19
N VAL A 56 6.26 6.47 -1.66
CA VAL A 56 5.33 7.55 -1.98
C VAL A 56 4.17 7.52 -1.00
N LEU A 57 3.92 8.66 -0.36
CA LEU A 57 2.83 8.82 0.59
C LEU A 57 1.48 8.63 -0.11
N ASP A 58 0.56 8.00 0.59
CA ASP A 58 -0.74 7.68 0.02
C ASP A 58 -1.72 8.86 0.08
N ARG A 59 -2.91 8.63 -0.48
CA ARG A 59 -3.97 9.64 -0.53
C ARG A 59 -4.52 9.94 0.87
N GLU A 60 -4.61 8.95 1.71
CA GLU A 60 -5.14 9.02 3.08
C GLU A 60 -4.24 9.89 3.95
N ASP A 61 -2.93 9.74 3.87
CA ASP A 61 -1.93 10.57 4.56
C ASP A 61 -2.10 12.04 4.16
N ARG A 62 -2.22 12.31 2.87
CA ARG A 62 -2.44 13.65 2.33
C ARG A 62 -3.75 14.27 2.83
N LEU A 63 -4.85 13.51 2.83
CA LEU A 63 -6.14 13.98 3.34
C LEU A 63 -6.10 14.26 4.84
N GLU A 64 -5.37 13.47 5.61
CA GLU A 64 -5.16 13.72 7.03
C GLU A 64 -4.36 15.01 7.26
N ALA A 65 -3.29 15.24 6.49
CA ALA A 65 -2.54 16.50 6.56
C ALA A 65 -3.42 17.71 6.21
N TYR A 66 -4.28 17.61 5.20
CA TYR A 66 -5.24 18.68 4.87
C TYR A 66 -6.19 18.99 6.02
N ARG A 67 -6.71 17.95 6.71
CA ARG A 67 -7.56 18.12 7.89
C ARG A 67 -6.82 18.82 9.03
N ARG A 68 -5.61 18.36 9.36
CA ARG A 68 -4.76 18.95 10.43
C ARG A 68 -4.41 20.40 10.15
N LEU A 69 -4.14 20.73 8.90
CA LEU A 69 -3.78 22.08 8.49
C LEU A 69 -4.98 22.96 8.13
N SER A 70 -6.22 22.46 8.25
CA SER A 70 -7.46 23.15 7.89
C SER A 70 -7.47 23.63 6.42
N LEU A 71 -6.88 22.87 5.52
CA LEU A 71 -6.85 23.16 4.09
C LEU A 71 -8.07 22.58 3.40
N ARG A 72 -8.61 23.31 2.41
CA ARG A 72 -9.73 22.81 1.60
C ARG A 72 -9.18 22.02 0.42
N PRO A 73 -9.63 20.75 0.21
CA PRO A 73 -9.33 20.02 -1.01
C PRO A 73 -9.78 20.82 -2.23
N GLY A 74 -8.98 20.82 -3.31
CA GLY A 74 -9.28 21.52 -4.55
C GLY A 74 -9.03 23.04 -4.55
N ALA A 75 -8.63 23.64 -3.43
CA ALA A 75 -8.17 25.02 -3.42
C ALA A 75 -6.74 25.14 -3.96
N GLU A 76 -6.42 26.27 -4.58
CA GLU A 76 -5.05 26.56 -4.98
C GLU A 76 -4.16 26.67 -3.74
N ILE A 77 -3.12 25.84 -3.70
CA ILE A 77 -2.22 25.71 -2.56
C ILE A 77 -1.03 26.64 -2.76
N THR A 78 -0.78 27.54 -1.80
CA THR A 78 0.40 28.40 -1.82
C THR A 78 1.68 27.61 -1.60
N HIS A 79 2.82 28.14 -2.07
CA HIS A 79 4.13 27.51 -1.86
C HIS A 79 4.43 27.25 -0.36
N ALA A 80 4.03 28.18 0.52
CA ALA A 80 4.16 28.00 1.97
C ALA A 80 3.29 26.84 2.50
N SER A 81 2.09 26.67 1.96
CA SER A 81 1.22 25.55 2.33
C SER A 81 1.75 24.21 1.81
N ILE A 82 2.36 24.19 0.61
CA ILE A 82 3.03 22.99 0.05
C ILE A 82 4.14 22.52 0.99
N ILE A 83 5.01 23.45 1.44
CA ILE A 83 6.06 23.14 2.41
C ILE A 83 5.46 22.60 3.71
N LYS A 84 4.44 23.27 4.27
CA LYS A 84 3.79 22.81 5.50
C LYS A 84 3.19 21.41 5.40
N ILE A 85 2.55 21.09 4.28
CA ILE A 85 1.97 19.75 4.06
C ILE A 85 3.09 18.72 4.05
N GLY A 86 4.15 18.96 3.27
CA GLY A 86 5.28 18.06 3.19
C GLY A 86 5.98 17.86 4.54
N ASP A 87 6.26 18.94 5.27
CA ASP A 87 6.85 18.87 6.61
C ASP A 87 5.97 18.10 7.60
N SER A 88 4.64 18.27 7.54
CA SER A 88 3.70 17.57 8.44
C SER A 88 3.62 16.06 8.21
N LEU A 89 4.11 15.59 7.08
CA LEU A 89 4.13 14.20 6.66
C LEU A 89 5.57 13.64 6.54
N ASP A 90 6.57 14.37 7.01
CA ASP A 90 8.00 14.00 6.88
C ASP A 90 8.42 13.67 5.43
N ALA A 91 7.76 14.28 4.44
CA ALA A 91 8.14 14.12 3.04
C ALA A 91 9.49 14.80 2.78
N SER A 92 10.35 14.15 1.99
CA SER A 92 11.61 14.75 1.53
C SER A 92 11.42 15.56 0.25
N THR A 93 10.50 15.11 -0.61
CA THR A 93 10.17 15.75 -1.90
C THR A 93 8.67 15.89 -2.07
N VAL A 94 8.21 17.06 -2.54
CA VAL A 94 6.81 17.28 -2.91
C VAL A 94 6.71 17.53 -4.40
N ILE A 95 5.85 16.76 -5.08
CA ILE A 95 5.47 16.97 -6.48
C ILE A 95 4.13 17.69 -6.50
N TYR A 96 4.06 18.80 -7.20
CA TYR A 96 2.86 19.60 -7.32
C TYR A 96 2.81 20.29 -8.68
N GLY A 97 1.64 20.78 -9.08
CA GLY A 97 1.50 21.40 -10.38
C GLY A 97 0.12 21.93 -10.67
N TYR A 98 -0.10 22.24 -11.92
CA TYR A 98 -1.38 22.70 -12.45
C TYR A 98 -1.59 22.18 -13.85
N TYR A 99 -2.83 22.26 -14.30
CA TYR A 99 -3.17 21.99 -15.70
C TYR A 99 -4.12 23.08 -16.22
N GLU A 100 -4.08 23.26 -17.53
CA GLU A 100 -4.91 24.22 -18.24
C GLU A 100 -5.38 23.67 -19.58
N LEU A 101 -6.63 23.95 -19.93
CA LEU A 101 -7.16 23.64 -21.24
C LEU A 101 -6.90 24.85 -22.16
N LEU A 102 -6.05 24.65 -23.15
CA LEU A 102 -5.76 25.67 -24.16
C LEU A 102 -6.87 25.66 -25.22
N PRO A 103 -7.36 26.84 -25.65
CA PRO A 103 -8.37 26.93 -26.70
C PRO A 103 -7.86 26.32 -28.02
N ALA A 104 -8.77 25.81 -28.81
CA ALA A 104 -8.48 25.39 -30.17
C ALA A 104 -7.88 26.54 -30.97
N GLU A 105 -6.86 26.26 -31.81
CA GLU A 105 -6.30 27.28 -32.71
C GLU A 105 -7.38 27.84 -33.66
N ALA A 106 -7.53 29.14 -33.63
CA ALA A 106 -8.49 29.83 -34.52
C ALA A 106 -8.18 29.52 -35.99
N GLY A 107 -9.14 28.96 -36.72
CA GLY A 107 -9.00 28.64 -38.15
C GLY A 107 -8.79 27.15 -38.48
N LYS A 108 -8.68 26.26 -37.49
CA LYS A 108 -8.70 24.80 -37.71
C LYS A 108 -10.03 24.25 -37.21
N GLU A 109 -10.99 24.03 -38.08
CA GLU A 109 -12.36 23.57 -37.76
C GLU A 109 -12.44 22.22 -37.04
N GLN A 110 -11.32 21.48 -36.87
CA GLN A 110 -11.26 20.19 -36.20
C GLN A 110 -10.33 20.20 -34.98
N SER A 111 -9.77 21.34 -34.55
CA SER A 111 -8.91 21.41 -33.37
C SER A 111 -9.76 21.42 -32.11
N LYS A 112 -9.88 20.28 -31.45
CA LYS A 112 -10.27 20.20 -30.03
C LYS A 112 -9.16 20.86 -29.21
N GLY A 113 -9.50 21.58 -28.14
CA GLY A 113 -8.49 22.21 -27.26
C GLY A 113 -7.47 21.21 -26.79
N SER A 114 -6.26 21.68 -26.51
CA SER A 114 -5.15 20.88 -25.97
C SER A 114 -5.03 21.06 -24.45
N LEU A 115 -4.80 19.97 -23.75
CA LEU A 115 -4.52 20.00 -22.32
C LEU A 115 -3.01 20.16 -22.11
N ARG A 116 -2.61 21.13 -21.29
CA ARG A 116 -1.23 21.29 -20.80
C ARG A 116 -1.21 20.94 -19.33
N ILE A 117 -0.28 20.04 -18.94
CA ILE A 117 0.00 19.70 -17.56
C ILE A 117 1.42 20.17 -17.24
N THR A 118 1.61 20.84 -16.11
CA THR A 118 2.92 21.32 -15.65
C THR A 118 3.14 20.89 -14.21
N ALA A 119 4.26 20.24 -13.95
CA ALA A 119 4.66 19.79 -12.62
C ALA A 119 6.00 20.36 -12.20
N ARG A 120 6.22 20.41 -10.90
CA ARG A 120 7.48 20.80 -10.26
C ARG A 120 7.74 19.90 -9.07
N LEU A 121 9.03 19.61 -8.86
CA LEU A 121 9.50 18.86 -7.71
C LEU A 121 10.17 19.85 -6.73
N LEU A 122 9.77 19.81 -5.49
CA LEU A 122 10.33 20.63 -4.41
C LEU A 122 11.04 19.72 -3.41
N ASP A 123 12.39 19.79 -3.39
CA ASP A 123 13.22 19.18 -2.35
C ASP A 123 13.09 20.02 -1.07
N LEU A 124 12.43 19.46 -0.05
CA LEU A 124 12.17 20.15 1.21
C LEU A 124 13.43 20.25 2.09
N GLN A 125 14.34 19.27 1.99
CA GLN A 125 15.57 19.27 2.79
C GLN A 125 16.51 20.42 2.37
N ARG A 126 16.57 20.68 1.03
CA ARG A 126 17.40 21.75 0.47
C ARG A 126 16.61 23.02 0.19
N THR A 127 15.29 23.00 0.39
CA THR A 127 14.37 24.09 0.01
C THR A 127 14.60 24.52 -1.45
N ARG A 128 14.80 23.53 -2.33
CA ARG A 128 15.15 23.75 -3.73
C ARG A 128 14.08 23.22 -4.66
N GLN A 129 13.59 24.08 -5.52
CA GLN A 129 12.66 23.71 -6.58
C GLN A 129 13.44 23.28 -7.83
N GLY A 130 13.08 22.11 -8.38
CA GLY A 130 13.60 21.60 -9.64
C GLY A 130 13.05 22.35 -10.86
N PRO A 131 13.55 22.03 -12.07
CA PRO A 131 12.97 22.53 -13.31
C PRO A 131 11.52 22.07 -13.46
N ALA A 132 10.74 22.80 -14.23
CA ALA A 132 9.40 22.37 -14.58
C ALA A 132 9.48 21.20 -15.58
N ILE A 133 8.64 20.21 -15.37
CA ILE A 133 8.36 19.12 -16.29
C ILE A 133 6.91 19.22 -16.74
N GLY A 134 6.53 18.61 -17.86
CA GLY A 134 5.14 18.68 -18.29
C GLY A 134 4.86 18.04 -19.63
N GLU A 135 3.56 17.97 -19.91
CA GLU A 135 2.99 17.34 -21.09
C GLU A 135 2.00 18.28 -21.78
N LEU A 136 1.89 18.14 -23.10
CA LEU A 136 0.93 18.86 -23.93
C LEU A 136 0.34 17.88 -24.95
N GLY A 137 -0.98 17.73 -24.95
CA GLY A 137 -1.67 16.81 -25.87
C GLY A 137 -3.18 16.98 -25.87
N ALA A 138 -3.89 16.12 -26.58
CA ALA A 138 -5.33 16.08 -26.53
C ALA A 138 -5.82 15.52 -25.19
N LEU A 139 -7.04 15.90 -24.78
CA LEU A 139 -7.63 15.37 -23.55
C LEU A 139 -7.81 13.84 -23.63
N GLU A 140 -8.06 13.32 -24.82
CA GLU A 140 -8.19 11.89 -25.08
C GLU A 140 -6.90 11.10 -24.77
N ASP A 141 -5.74 11.77 -24.81
CA ASP A 141 -4.41 11.20 -24.52
C ASP A 141 -3.98 11.36 -23.05
N LEU A 142 -4.87 11.87 -22.18
CA LEU A 142 -4.57 12.20 -20.78
C LEU A 142 -3.86 11.06 -20.05
N ALA A 143 -4.35 9.82 -20.15
CA ALA A 143 -3.76 8.67 -19.48
C ALA A 143 -2.28 8.44 -19.87
N ALA A 144 -1.97 8.58 -21.17
CA ALA A 144 -0.60 8.46 -21.65
C ALA A 144 0.28 9.65 -21.21
N MET A 145 -0.30 10.85 -21.17
CA MET A 145 0.40 12.06 -20.68
C MET A 145 0.76 11.94 -19.20
N GLU A 146 -0.16 11.44 -18.37
CA GLU A 146 0.06 11.25 -16.95
C GLU A 146 1.18 10.23 -16.67
N VAL A 147 1.21 9.12 -17.42
CA VAL A 147 2.28 8.12 -17.30
C VAL A 147 3.63 8.69 -17.72
N ARG A 148 3.69 9.47 -18.82
CA ARG A 148 4.94 10.15 -19.23
C ARG A 148 5.39 11.18 -18.19
N LEU A 149 4.46 11.91 -17.59
CA LEU A 149 4.78 12.85 -16.50
C LEU A 149 5.36 12.10 -15.29
N GLY A 150 4.83 10.92 -14.96
CA GLY A 150 5.37 10.04 -13.92
C GLY A 150 6.80 9.61 -14.22
N TRP A 151 7.10 9.24 -15.48
CA TRP A 151 8.46 8.93 -15.90
C TRP A 151 9.41 10.13 -15.81
N GLN A 152 8.97 11.32 -16.26
CA GLN A 152 9.78 12.56 -16.14
C GLN A 152 10.08 12.89 -14.68
N ALA A 153 9.11 12.68 -13.78
CA ALA A 153 9.31 12.87 -12.35
C ALA A 153 10.34 11.86 -11.79
N LEU A 154 10.24 10.59 -12.19
CA LEU A 154 11.20 9.54 -11.81
C LEU A 154 12.60 9.85 -12.31
N GLU A 155 12.75 10.25 -13.58
CA GLU A 155 14.05 10.62 -14.15
C GLU A 155 14.68 11.80 -13.41
N GLN A 156 13.87 12.79 -13.00
CA GLN A 156 14.36 13.93 -12.25
C GLN A 156 14.79 13.55 -10.82
N LEU A 157 14.09 12.61 -10.17
CA LEU A 157 14.43 12.08 -8.84
C LEU A 157 15.66 11.18 -8.91
N HIS A 158 15.67 10.25 -9.86
CA HIS A 158 16.67 9.19 -9.98
C HIS A 158 17.28 9.07 -11.37
N PRO A 159 18.00 10.10 -11.87
CA PRO A 159 18.48 10.14 -13.26
C PRO A 159 19.44 9.02 -13.66
N LYS A 160 20.02 8.30 -12.68
CA LYS A 160 20.96 7.19 -12.95
C LYS A 160 20.31 5.82 -12.97
N THR A 161 19.14 5.68 -12.38
CA THR A 161 18.47 4.39 -12.17
C THR A 161 17.10 4.32 -12.82
N ALA A 162 16.56 5.45 -13.30
CA ALA A 162 15.31 5.46 -14.06
C ALA A 162 15.43 4.58 -15.31
N PRO A 163 14.45 3.71 -15.58
CA PRO A 163 14.42 2.89 -16.77
C PRO A 163 14.27 3.77 -18.04
N PRO A 164 14.62 3.27 -19.23
CA PRO A 164 14.31 3.94 -20.47
C PRO A 164 12.81 4.24 -20.60
N GLU A 165 12.47 5.41 -21.14
CA GLU A 165 11.07 5.85 -21.29
C GLU A 165 10.20 4.81 -21.96
N GLU A 166 10.67 4.24 -23.07
CA GLU A 166 9.92 3.24 -23.83
C GLU A 166 9.56 1.99 -22.99
N GLU A 167 10.50 1.53 -22.18
CA GLU A 167 10.30 0.38 -21.29
C GLU A 167 9.29 0.71 -20.19
N PHE A 168 9.42 1.89 -19.59
CA PHE A 168 8.52 2.38 -18.56
C PHE A 168 7.08 2.50 -19.06
N LEU A 169 6.89 3.11 -20.24
CA LEU A 169 5.57 3.28 -20.85
C LEU A 169 4.95 1.94 -21.27
N LYS A 170 5.76 1.02 -21.81
CA LYS A 170 5.30 -0.31 -22.20
C LYS A 170 4.79 -1.14 -21.01
N ALA A 171 5.39 -0.95 -19.85
CA ALA A 171 4.95 -1.63 -18.62
C ALA A 171 3.62 -1.07 -18.09
N ARG A 172 3.22 0.15 -18.51
CA ARG A 172 2.03 0.88 -18.04
C ARG A 172 1.15 1.33 -19.20
N PRO A 173 0.44 0.39 -19.86
CA PRO A 173 -0.45 0.73 -20.96
C PRO A 173 -1.52 1.72 -20.48
N PRO A 174 -1.84 2.74 -21.29
CA PRO A 174 -2.83 3.74 -20.92
C PRO A 174 -4.22 3.11 -20.79
N VAL A 175 -4.92 3.48 -19.71
CA VAL A 175 -6.31 3.08 -19.47
C VAL A 175 -7.26 3.99 -20.27
N ARG A 176 -8.50 3.55 -20.46
CA ARG A 176 -9.53 4.35 -21.12
C ARG A 176 -9.86 5.59 -20.30
N LEU A 177 -9.97 6.74 -20.97
CA LEU A 177 -10.26 8.03 -20.34
C LEU A 177 -11.56 8.01 -19.50
N ASP A 178 -12.63 7.41 -20.03
CA ASP A 178 -13.93 7.33 -19.35
C ASP A 178 -13.89 6.39 -18.11
N ALA A 179 -13.06 5.38 -18.13
CA ALA A 179 -12.79 4.51 -16.97
C ALA A 179 -11.99 5.26 -15.90
N MET A 180 -10.95 5.99 -16.30
CA MET A 180 -10.15 6.83 -15.42
C MET A 180 -10.99 7.91 -14.74
N GLU A 181 -11.80 8.66 -15.52
CA GLU A 181 -12.72 9.66 -14.97
C GLU A 181 -13.67 9.04 -13.94
N SER A 182 -14.26 7.89 -14.26
CA SER A 182 -15.15 7.19 -13.33
C SER A 182 -14.41 6.77 -12.04
N TYR A 183 -13.19 6.24 -12.15
CA TYR A 183 -12.38 5.87 -10.98
C TYR A 183 -12.10 7.07 -10.07
N VAL A 184 -11.59 8.16 -10.65
CA VAL A 184 -11.25 9.37 -9.88
C VAL A 184 -12.49 10.02 -9.25
N ARG A 185 -13.62 10.05 -9.98
CA ARG A 185 -14.90 10.48 -9.38
C ARG A 185 -15.33 9.60 -8.22
N GLY A 186 -15.00 8.31 -8.25
CA GLY A 186 -15.19 7.39 -7.14
C GLY A 186 -14.30 7.75 -5.93
N LEU A 187 -13.04 8.10 -6.15
CA LEU A 187 -12.13 8.56 -5.09
C LEU A 187 -12.62 9.86 -4.43
N LEU A 188 -13.17 10.77 -5.24
CA LEU A 188 -13.66 12.07 -4.76
C LEU A 188 -15.07 11.98 -4.14
N ALA A 189 -15.82 10.90 -4.37
CA ALA A 189 -17.15 10.74 -3.84
C ALA A 189 -17.16 10.56 -2.32
N THR A 190 -18.02 11.30 -1.62
CA THR A 190 -18.18 11.21 -0.17
C THR A 190 -19.16 10.12 0.24
N ALA A 191 -20.19 9.86 -0.57
CA ALA A 191 -21.22 8.84 -0.29
C ALA A 191 -20.73 7.45 -0.74
N PRO A 192 -20.78 6.42 0.16
CA PRO A 192 -20.32 5.06 -0.17
C PRO A 192 -21.00 4.45 -1.40
N GLU A 193 -22.30 4.71 -1.59
CA GLU A 193 -23.08 4.18 -2.73
C GLU A 193 -22.62 4.80 -4.06
N GLN A 194 -22.28 6.10 -4.05
CA GLN A 194 -21.71 6.75 -5.22
C GLN A 194 -20.33 6.23 -5.55
N ARG A 195 -19.48 6.06 -4.53
CA ARG A 195 -18.15 5.48 -4.66
C ARG A 195 -18.21 4.10 -5.29
N HIS A 196 -19.03 3.22 -4.74
CA HIS A 196 -19.23 1.87 -5.27
C HIS A 196 -19.71 1.88 -6.72
N ARG A 197 -20.67 2.73 -7.05
CA ARG A 197 -21.19 2.86 -8.43
C ARG A 197 -20.09 3.30 -9.41
N PHE A 198 -19.28 4.29 -9.03
CA PHE A 198 -18.22 4.80 -9.88
C PHE A 198 -17.10 3.78 -10.08
N PHE A 199 -16.65 3.09 -9.02
CA PHE A 199 -15.65 2.03 -9.17
C PHE A 199 -16.17 0.87 -10.02
N THR A 200 -17.42 0.48 -9.82
CA THR A 200 -18.05 -0.57 -10.65
C THR A 200 -18.11 -0.15 -12.12
N GLN A 201 -18.44 1.12 -12.39
CA GLN A 201 -18.46 1.66 -13.74
C GLN A 201 -17.06 1.64 -14.36
N ALA A 202 -16.04 2.12 -13.65
CA ALA A 202 -14.64 2.12 -14.09
C ALA A 202 -14.17 0.71 -14.45
N ALA A 203 -14.38 -0.27 -13.56
CA ALA A 203 -14.01 -1.67 -13.77
C ALA A 203 -14.76 -2.37 -14.94
N ARG A 204 -15.91 -1.85 -15.35
CA ARG A 204 -16.68 -2.32 -16.53
C ARG A 204 -16.21 -1.67 -17.81
N LEU A 205 -15.86 -0.39 -17.78
CA LEU A 205 -15.38 0.36 -18.93
C LEU A 205 -14.02 -0.13 -19.41
N ASP A 206 -13.13 -0.50 -18.48
CA ASP A 206 -11.82 -1.05 -18.78
C ASP A 206 -11.53 -2.25 -17.87
N ALA A 207 -11.51 -3.45 -18.45
CA ALA A 207 -11.28 -4.69 -17.72
C ALA A 207 -9.82 -4.85 -17.24
N HIS A 208 -8.89 -4.10 -17.82
CA HIS A 208 -7.47 -4.12 -17.46
C HIS A 208 -7.11 -3.07 -16.40
N TYR A 209 -8.05 -2.20 -16.06
CA TYR A 209 -7.84 -1.18 -15.03
C TYR A 209 -7.94 -1.80 -13.63
N SER A 210 -6.81 -2.06 -13.00
CA SER A 210 -6.70 -2.78 -11.73
C SER A 210 -7.20 -1.99 -10.52
N GLN A 211 -6.93 -0.70 -10.47
CA GLN A 211 -7.20 0.15 -9.30
C GLN A 211 -8.67 0.16 -8.85
N PRO A 212 -9.68 0.31 -9.72
CA PRO A 212 -11.07 0.18 -9.28
C PRO A 212 -11.40 -1.22 -8.76
N CYS A 213 -10.71 -2.27 -9.26
CA CYS A 213 -10.89 -3.62 -8.75
C CYS A 213 -10.35 -3.75 -7.33
N PHE A 214 -9.18 -3.16 -7.04
CA PHE A 214 -8.63 -3.11 -5.69
C PHE A 214 -9.58 -2.40 -4.71
N GLN A 215 -10.10 -1.23 -5.08
CA GLN A 215 -11.05 -0.47 -4.24
C GLN A 215 -12.36 -1.23 -3.98
N LEU A 216 -12.88 -1.93 -4.99
CA LEU A 216 -14.06 -2.79 -4.81
C LEU A 216 -13.75 -3.98 -3.90
N GLY A 217 -12.59 -4.59 -4.06
CA GLY A 217 -12.11 -5.65 -3.16
C GLY A 217 -12.08 -5.21 -1.71
N LYS A 218 -11.49 -4.04 -1.42
CA LYS A 218 -11.47 -3.44 -0.07
C LYS A 218 -12.88 -3.17 0.46
N THR A 219 -13.77 -2.63 -0.37
CA THR A 219 -15.16 -2.35 0.01
C THR A 219 -15.90 -3.61 0.44
N PHE A 220 -15.79 -4.71 -0.32
CA PHE A 220 -16.44 -5.98 0.03
C PHE A 220 -15.75 -6.71 1.18
N TRP A 221 -14.44 -6.53 1.34
CA TRP A 221 -13.70 -7.01 2.51
C TRP A 221 -14.23 -6.39 3.82
N GLU A 222 -14.42 -5.07 3.85
CA GLU A 222 -14.99 -4.34 5.00
C GLU A 222 -16.42 -4.81 5.33
N GLN A 223 -17.19 -5.19 4.31
CA GLN A 223 -18.53 -5.78 4.46
C GLN A 223 -18.50 -7.26 4.87
N LYS A 224 -17.32 -7.87 4.95
CA LYS A 224 -17.08 -9.30 5.21
C LYS A 224 -17.66 -10.22 4.13
N ASP A 225 -17.87 -9.69 2.93
CA ASP A 225 -18.30 -10.48 1.77
C ASP A 225 -17.05 -11.02 1.05
N TYR A 226 -16.41 -11.97 1.73
CA TYR A 226 -15.10 -12.47 1.34
C TYR A 226 -15.08 -13.11 -0.05
N GLY A 227 -16.18 -13.75 -0.45
CA GLY A 227 -16.28 -14.38 -1.77
C GLY A 227 -16.26 -13.36 -2.91
N ILE A 228 -17.02 -12.26 -2.76
CA ILE A 228 -17.05 -11.19 -3.76
C ILE A 228 -15.72 -10.40 -3.73
N ALA A 229 -15.19 -10.11 -2.52
CA ALA A 229 -13.91 -9.44 -2.36
C ALA A 229 -12.77 -10.18 -3.07
N ALA A 230 -12.69 -11.51 -2.89
CA ALA A 230 -11.69 -12.35 -3.55
C ALA A 230 -11.73 -12.21 -5.07
N GLY A 231 -12.94 -12.26 -5.67
CA GLY A 231 -13.10 -12.11 -7.10
C GLY A 231 -12.66 -10.74 -7.65
N TRP A 232 -12.72 -9.69 -6.84
CA TRP A 232 -12.20 -8.38 -7.20
C TRP A 232 -10.68 -8.28 -7.04
N PHE A 233 -10.11 -8.80 -5.95
CA PHE A 233 -8.66 -8.81 -5.74
C PHE A 233 -7.91 -9.65 -6.78
N GLU A 234 -8.50 -10.74 -7.26
CA GLU A 234 -7.93 -11.58 -8.34
C GLU A 234 -7.73 -10.81 -9.66
N ARG A 235 -8.47 -9.74 -9.89
CA ARG A 235 -8.38 -8.91 -11.09
C ARG A 235 -7.27 -7.86 -11.04
N VAL A 236 -6.63 -7.69 -9.89
CA VAL A 236 -5.51 -6.73 -9.75
C VAL A 236 -4.28 -7.30 -10.46
N SER A 237 -3.76 -6.56 -11.44
CA SER A 237 -2.62 -6.96 -12.26
C SER A 237 -1.33 -6.98 -11.45
N ARG A 238 -0.38 -7.84 -11.84
CA ARG A 238 0.97 -7.90 -11.25
C ARG A 238 1.79 -6.62 -11.42
N SER A 239 1.46 -5.81 -12.42
CA SER A 239 2.12 -4.52 -12.67
C SER A 239 1.55 -3.37 -11.85
N ASP A 240 0.46 -3.59 -11.12
CA ASP A 240 -0.17 -2.58 -10.28
C ASP A 240 0.56 -2.43 -8.95
N SER A 241 0.69 -1.20 -8.45
CA SER A 241 1.34 -0.90 -7.17
C SER A 241 0.69 -1.60 -5.98
N HIS A 242 -0.63 -1.87 -6.04
CA HIS A 242 -1.37 -2.56 -4.99
C HIS A 242 -1.41 -4.09 -5.16
N TYR A 243 -0.64 -4.66 -6.11
CA TYR A 243 -0.71 -6.11 -6.36
C TYR A 243 -0.43 -6.96 -5.13
N LEU A 244 0.63 -6.65 -4.38
CA LEU A 244 1.01 -7.42 -3.20
C LEU A 244 -0.02 -7.27 -2.07
N GLU A 245 -0.54 -6.06 -1.85
CA GLU A 245 -1.62 -5.82 -0.90
C GLU A 245 -2.90 -6.56 -1.31
N ALA A 246 -3.25 -6.55 -2.61
CA ALA A 246 -4.37 -7.33 -3.14
C ALA A 246 -4.19 -8.82 -2.91
N GLN A 247 -2.98 -9.36 -3.08
CA GLN A 247 -2.68 -10.78 -2.78
C GLN A 247 -2.80 -11.09 -1.28
N PHE A 248 -2.40 -10.16 -0.41
CA PHE A 248 -2.58 -10.32 1.03
C PHE A 248 -4.07 -10.44 1.40
N PHE A 249 -4.90 -9.50 0.94
CA PHE A 249 -6.35 -9.54 1.20
C PHE A 249 -7.05 -10.71 0.49
N LEU A 250 -6.58 -11.11 -0.69
CA LEU A 250 -7.05 -12.31 -1.38
C LEU A 250 -6.78 -13.56 -0.53
N GLY A 251 -5.59 -13.66 0.06
CA GLY A 251 -5.24 -14.73 0.99
C GLY A 251 -6.17 -14.79 2.20
N LEU A 252 -6.45 -13.64 2.81
CA LEU A 252 -7.42 -13.54 3.92
C LEU A 252 -8.84 -13.93 3.48
N CYS A 253 -9.32 -13.42 2.35
CA CYS A 253 -10.64 -13.76 1.81
C CYS A 253 -10.79 -15.26 1.58
N ARG A 254 -9.79 -15.90 0.97
CA ARG A 254 -9.77 -17.35 0.71
C ARG A 254 -9.71 -18.15 2.01
N TYR A 255 -8.93 -17.69 2.99
CA TYR A 255 -8.87 -18.33 4.30
C TYR A 255 -10.25 -18.34 4.97
N TYR A 256 -10.92 -17.19 5.06
CA TYR A 256 -12.26 -17.10 5.64
C TYR A 256 -13.33 -17.85 4.81
N GLY A 257 -13.11 -18.00 3.52
CA GLY A 257 -13.92 -18.83 2.63
C GLY A 257 -13.63 -20.33 2.68
N GLY A 258 -12.62 -20.76 3.47
CA GLY A 258 -12.21 -22.17 3.59
C GLY A 258 -11.31 -22.70 2.47
N ASP A 259 -10.92 -21.87 1.50
CA ASP A 259 -9.92 -22.22 0.48
C ASP A 259 -8.49 -21.99 1.02
N TYR A 260 -8.09 -22.85 1.94
CA TYR A 260 -6.79 -22.75 2.59
C TYR A 260 -5.61 -22.96 1.64
N LYS A 261 -5.80 -23.72 0.56
CA LYS A 261 -4.77 -23.90 -0.46
C LYS A 261 -4.55 -22.62 -1.28
N GLY A 262 -5.64 -22.00 -1.69
CA GLY A 262 -5.59 -20.71 -2.38
C GLY A 262 -5.05 -19.59 -1.49
N ALA A 263 -5.41 -19.60 -0.19
CA ALA A 263 -4.89 -18.66 0.80
C ALA A 263 -3.36 -18.79 0.94
N GLU A 264 -2.85 -20.02 1.10
CA GLU A 264 -1.42 -20.28 1.17
C GLU A 264 -0.68 -19.77 -0.05
N GLN A 265 -1.20 -20.01 -1.25
CA GLN A 265 -0.58 -19.53 -2.51
C GLN A 265 -0.50 -18.00 -2.55
N ALA A 266 -1.56 -17.31 -2.16
CA ALA A 266 -1.60 -15.86 -2.13
C ALA A 266 -0.58 -15.29 -1.12
N PHE A 267 -0.53 -15.81 0.10
CA PHE A 267 0.45 -15.38 1.11
C PHE A 267 1.89 -15.72 0.70
N GLN A 268 2.14 -16.84 0.00
CA GLN A 268 3.48 -17.17 -0.52
C GLN A 268 3.96 -16.15 -1.55
N ILE A 269 3.08 -15.65 -2.43
CA ILE A 269 3.40 -14.58 -3.39
C ILE A 269 3.90 -13.34 -2.65
N VAL A 270 3.19 -12.93 -1.61
CA VAL A 270 3.57 -11.75 -0.82
C VAL A 270 4.88 -12.01 -0.07
N ALA A 271 5.00 -13.13 0.65
CA ALA A 271 6.19 -13.48 1.43
C ALA A 271 7.48 -13.60 0.59
N ALA A 272 7.35 -13.95 -0.69
CA ALA A 272 8.49 -14.02 -1.61
C ALA A 272 9.01 -12.62 -2.02
N SER A 273 8.17 -11.61 -1.97
CA SER A 273 8.51 -10.23 -2.36
C SER A 273 8.78 -9.34 -1.14
N VAL A 274 7.94 -9.45 -0.11
CA VAL A 274 8.01 -8.65 1.11
C VAL A 274 7.84 -9.57 2.32
N PRO A 275 8.94 -9.84 3.08
CA PRO A 275 8.92 -10.81 4.18
C PRO A 275 8.36 -10.22 5.47
N LEU A 276 7.08 -9.84 5.47
CA LEU A 276 6.36 -9.26 6.61
C LEU A 276 5.98 -10.34 7.64
N ASN A 277 6.00 -9.99 8.91
CA ASN A 277 5.68 -10.90 10.02
C ASN A 277 4.22 -11.36 9.97
N GLU A 278 3.30 -10.43 9.70
CA GLU A 278 1.87 -10.72 9.56
C GLU A 278 1.58 -11.65 8.36
N VAL A 279 2.38 -11.56 7.29
CA VAL A 279 2.25 -12.45 6.14
C VAL A 279 2.71 -13.86 6.50
N TYR A 280 3.84 -14.01 7.19
CA TYR A 280 4.30 -15.32 7.67
C TYR A 280 3.34 -15.93 8.69
N ASN A 281 2.75 -15.12 9.57
CA ASN A 281 1.70 -15.56 10.48
C ASN A 281 0.50 -16.13 9.72
N ASN A 282 -0.02 -15.40 8.75
CA ASN A 282 -1.20 -15.81 7.97
C ASN A 282 -0.89 -17.02 7.06
N LEU A 283 0.32 -17.09 6.52
CA LEU A 283 0.81 -18.26 5.79
C LEU A 283 0.81 -19.50 6.69
N GLY A 284 1.36 -19.37 7.90
CA GLY A 284 1.35 -20.44 8.90
C GLY A 284 -0.07 -20.89 9.27
N ALA A 285 -1.01 -19.95 9.41
CA ALA A 285 -2.40 -20.26 9.67
C ALA A 285 -3.04 -21.06 8.51
N ALA A 286 -2.81 -20.67 7.26
CA ALA A 286 -3.31 -21.41 6.10
C ALA A 286 -2.73 -22.85 6.02
N GLN A 287 -1.42 -23.00 6.30
CA GLN A 287 -0.75 -24.31 6.33
C GLN A 287 -1.26 -25.19 7.47
N ALA A 288 -1.53 -24.60 8.65
CA ALA A 288 -2.09 -25.31 9.79
C ALA A 288 -3.49 -25.89 9.48
N GLN A 289 -4.34 -25.11 8.82
CA GLN A 289 -5.67 -25.56 8.37
C GLN A 289 -5.60 -26.66 7.31
N ARG A 290 -4.51 -26.76 6.58
CA ARG A 290 -4.22 -27.86 5.65
C ARG A 290 -3.58 -29.07 6.32
N ASN A 291 -3.45 -29.07 7.65
CA ASN A 291 -2.78 -30.08 8.45
C ASN A 291 -1.28 -30.23 8.15
N ASP A 292 -0.63 -29.22 7.58
CA ASP A 292 0.84 -29.18 7.40
C ASP A 292 1.47 -28.49 8.61
N SER A 293 1.50 -29.20 9.73
CA SER A 293 2.01 -28.67 10.99
C SER A 293 3.52 -28.31 10.93
N ALA A 294 4.30 -28.98 10.07
CA ALA A 294 5.73 -28.70 9.93
C ALA A 294 5.96 -27.35 9.24
N ALA A 295 5.30 -27.13 8.10
CA ALA A 295 5.36 -25.85 7.38
C ALA A 295 4.77 -24.71 8.22
N ALA A 296 3.61 -24.92 8.85
CA ALA A 296 2.98 -23.93 9.74
C ALA A 296 3.92 -23.50 10.88
N GLY A 297 4.52 -24.45 11.56
CA GLY A 297 5.47 -24.14 12.64
C GLY A 297 6.70 -23.38 12.16
N ALA A 298 7.19 -23.66 10.94
CA ALA A 298 8.29 -22.92 10.33
C ALA A 298 7.87 -21.47 9.99
N SER A 299 6.67 -21.28 9.44
CA SER A 299 6.13 -19.95 9.11
C SER A 299 5.91 -19.09 10.36
N PHE A 300 5.32 -19.64 11.44
CA PHE A 300 5.13 -18.91 12.69
C PHE A 300 6.46 -18.54 13.36
N ARG A 301 7.50 -19.40 13.28
CA ARG A 301 8.84 -19.03 13.77
C ARG A 301 9.44 -17.87 12.99
N LYS A 302 9.24 -17.82 11.67
CA LYS A 302 9.67 -16.67 10.86
C LYS A 302 8.96 -15.37 11.28
N ALA A 303 7.67 -15.42 11.60
CA ALA A 303 6.96 -14.27 12.13
C ALA A 303 7.59 -13.79 13.46
N LEU A 304 7.92 -14.73 14.35
CA LEU A 304 8.57 -14.45 15.63
C LEU A 304 10.04 -13.96 15.51
N GLU A 305 10.76 -14.34 14.46
CA GLU A 305 12.10 -13.82 14.19
C GLU A 305 12.10 -12.31 13.91
N GLY A 306 11.03 -11.80 13.33
CA GLY A 306 10.89 -10.37 13.04
C GLY A 306 10.22 -9.58 14.17
N ASP A 307 9.26 -10.18 14.87
CA ASP A 307 8.58 -9.57 16.02
C ASP A 307 8.22 -10.64 17.05
N ASP A 308 9.02 -10.73 18.12
CA ASP A 308 8.78 -11.64 19.24
C ASP A 308 7.85 -11.04 20.30
N ALA A 309 7.46 -9.78 20.17
CA ALA A 309 6.59 -9.09 21.12
C ALA A 309 5.09 -9.38 20.87
N ASP A 310 4.70 -9.76 19.66
CA ASP A 310 3.30 -10.03 19.31
C ASP A 310 2.80 -11.36 19.96
N PRO A 311 1.80 -11.31 20.85
CA PRO A 311 1.29 -12.50 21.53
C PRO A 311 0.61 -13.50 20.58
N ASP A 312 0.04 -13.06 19.46
CA ASP A 312 -0.69 -13.94 18.54
C ASP A 312 0.25 -14.90 17.80
N TYR A 313 1.48 -14.47 17.49
CA TYR A 313 2.46 -15.36 16.84
C TYR A 313 2.86 -16.50 17.76
N HIS A 314 3.06 -16.22 19.05
CA HIS A 314 3.31 -17.25 20.06
C HIS A 314 2.10 -18.18 20.24
N PHE A 315 0.88 -17.60 20.31
CA PHE A 315 -0.36 -18.36 20.41
C PHE A 315 -0.49 -19.36 19.26
N ASN A 316 -0.34 -18.90 18.04
CA ASN A 316 -0.48 -19.70 16.82
C ASN A 316 0.56 -20.83 16.76
N LEU A 317 1.82 -20.54 17.10
CA LEU A 317 2.86 -21.56 17.22
C LEU A 317 2.46 -22.60 18.30
N GLY A 318 2.01 -22.14 19.46
CA GLY A 318 1.51 -22.99 20.54
C GLY A 318 0.38 -23.93 20.11
N CYS A 319 -0.57 -23.43 19.30
CA CYS A 319 -1.68 -24.21 18.77
C CYS A 319 -1.21 -25.36 17.88
N VAL A 320 -0.28 -25.09 16.97
CA VAL A 320 0.27 -26.11 16.05
C VAL A 320 1.07 -27.17 16.82
N LEU A 321 1.92 -26.74 17.75
CA LEU A 321 2.70 -27.64 18.60
C LEU A 321 1.80 -28.52 19.45
N TRP A 322 0.76 -27.94 20.05
CA TRP A 322 -0.21 -28.66 20.87
C TRP A 322 -0.98 -29.69 20.06
N ARG A 323 -1.49 -29.34 18.88
CA ARG A 323 -2.18 -30.29 17.98
C ARG A 323 -1.27 -31.41 17.49
N SER A 324 0.03 -31.16 17.40
CA SER A 324 1.06 -32.15 17.04
C SER A 324 1.55 -33.00 18.22
N GLY A 325 0.96 -32.84 19.42
CA GLY A 325 1.35 -33.58 20.62
C GLY A 325 2.68 -33.11 21.24
N GLN A 326 3.26 -32.01 20.78
CA GLN A 326 4.51 -31.45 21.30
C GLN A 326 4.20 -30.55 22.51
N TYR A 327 3.61 -31.12 23.56
CA TYR A 327 3.04 -30.37 24.67
C TYR A 327 4.05 -29.51 25.43
N ALA A 328 5.27 -29.98 25.65
CA ALA A 328 6.31 -29.20 26.34
C ALA A 328 6.63 -27.90 25.58
N ALA A 329 6.81 -27.95 24.26
CA ALA A 329 7.06 -26.79 23.44
C ALA A 329 5.82 -25.88 23.34
N ALA A 330 4.61 -26.44 23.29
CA ALA A 330 3.37 -25.68 23.32
C ALA A 330 3.20 -24.90 24.62
N VAL A 331 3.58 -25.47 25.78
CA VAL A 331 3.57 -24.80 27.08
C VAL A 331 4.43 -23.53 27.04
N GLU A 332 5.65 -23.60 26.49
CA GLU A 332 6.53 -22.44 26.40
C GLU A 332 5.92 -21.35 25.50
N SER A 333 5.32 -21.72 24.36
CA SER A 333 4.64 -20.78 23.46
C SER A 333 3.43 -20.12 24.13
N PHE A 334 2.55 -20.88 24.78
CA PHE A 334 1.39 -20.30 25.49
C PHE A 334 1.80 -19.47 26.70
N ARG A 335 2.87 -19.83 27.43
CA ARG A 335 3.43 -18.98 28.50
C ARG A 335 3.90 -17.64 27.94
N ALA A 336 4.58 -17.65 26.79
CA ALA A 336 5.02 -16.43 26.13
C ALA A 336 3.82 -15.55 25.72
N THR A 337 2.73 -16.16 25.27
CA THR A 337 1.47 -15.43 24.97
C THR A 337 0.91 -14.76 26.23
N VAL A 338 0.70 -15.55 27.31
CA VAL A 338 0.12 -15.05 28.58
C VAL A 338 1.02 -13.99 29.24
N ALA A 339 2.35 -14.13 29.12
CA ALA A 339 3.29 -13.12 29.65
C ALA A 339 3.15 -11.75 28.92
N ARG A 340 2.79 -11.75 27.63
CA ARG A 340 2.61 -10.54 26.82
C ARG A 340 1.17 -9.99 26.90
N ASN A 341 0.20 -10.89 27.01
CA ASN A 341 -1.22 -10.57 27.20
C ASN A 341 -1.81 -11.39 28.35
N PRO A 342 -1.71 -10.91 29.62
CA PRO A 342 -2.19 -11.62 30.80
C PRO A 342 -3.71 -11.85 30.81
N ASP A 343 -4.47 -11.03 30.10
CA ASP A 343 -5.94 -11.11 30.04
C ASP A 343 -6.45 -12.09 28.97
N ASP A 344 -5.55 -12.78 28.27
CA ASP A 344 -5.90 -13.75 27.24
C ASP A 344 -6.42 -15.07 27.87
N ALA A 345 -7.74 -15.14 28.00
CA ALA A 345 -8.41 -16.28 28.59
C ALA A 345 -8.24 -17.56 27.76
N GLU A 346 -8.19 -17.45 26.42
CA GLU A 346 -7.99 -18.58 25.53
C GLU A 346 -6.57 -19.14 25.67
N ALA A 347 -5.55 -18.28 25.65
CA ALA A 347 -4.16 -18.69 25.85
C ALA A 347 -3.96 -19.34 27.22
N THR A 348 -4.59 -18.79 28.27
CA THR A 348 -4.56 -19.37 29.63
C THR A 348 -5.22 -20.77 29.65
N LEU A 349 -6.34 -20.94 28.99
CA LEU A 349 -7.02 -22.25 28.85
C LEU A 349 -6.11 -23.24 28.11
N MET A 350 -5.53 -22.83 27.00
CA MET A 350 -4.66 -23.68 26.17
C MET A 350 -3.37 -24.05 26.89
N LEU A 351 -2.78 -23.12 27.67
CA LEU A 351 -1.65 -23.41 28.58
C LEU A 351 -2.01 -24.51 29.59
N GLY A 352 -3.18 -24.39 30.25
CA GLY A 352 -3.64 -25.40 31.21
C GLY A 352 -3.81 -26.79 30.59
N ARG A 353 -4.30 -26.87 29.36
CA ARG A 353 -4.44 -28.11 28.62
C ARG A 353 -3.10 -28.71 28.19
N ALA A 354 -2.20 -27.88 27.69
CA ALA A 354 -0.86 -28.31 27.32
C ALA A 354 -0.09 -28.85 28.53
N LEU A 355 -0.20 -28.21 29.70
CA LEU A 355 0.40 -28.69 30.96
C LEU A 355 -0.14 -30.06 31.39
N LYS A 356 -1.43 -30.34 31.14
CA LYS A 356 -2.05 -31.62 31.42
C LYS A 356 -1.86 -32.64 30.29
N GLN A 357 -1.19 -32.26 29.21
CA GLN A 357 -1.02 -33.06 27.99
C GLN A 357 -2.38 -33.50 27.37
N GLU A 358 -3.42 -32.66 27.52
CA GLU A 358 -4.75 -32.91 26.95
C GLU A 358 -4.78 -32.39 25.52
N GLY A 359 -4.90 -33.28 24.55
CA GLY A 359 -5.02 -32.95 23.13
C GLY A 359 -6.43 -32.44 22.72
N PRO A 360 -6.64 -32.17 21.42
CA PRO A 360 -7.94 -31.79 20.86
C PRO A 360 -9.01 -32.83 21.17
N ARG A 361 -10.21 -32.37 21.48
CA ARG A 361 -11.40 -33.26 21.70
C ARG A 361 -12.32 -33.09 20.50
N PRO A 362 -12.59 -34.17 19.72
CA PRO A 362 -13.51 -34.11 18.59
C PRO A 362 -14.86 -33.55 19.02
N GLY A 363 -15.39 -32.58 18.24
CA GLY A 363 -16.72 -32.01 18.47
C GLY A 363 -16.81 -30.90 19.53
N ASP A 364 -15.71 -30.52 20.21
CA ASP A 364 -15.69 -29.37 21.13
C ASP A 364 -14.95 -28.19 20.50
N PRO A 365 -15.66 -27.15 20.01
CA PRO A 365 -15.04 -25.97 19.38
C PRO A 365 -14.00 -25.25 20.26
N ARG A 366 -14.20 -25.27 21.60
CA ARG A 366 -13.30 -24.64 22.58
C ARG A 366 -11.95 -25.33 22.65
N THR A 367 -11.81 -26.49 22.02
CA THR A 367 -10.56 -27.27 22.02
C THR A 367 -9.84 -27.25 20.69
N GLN A 368 -10.30 -26.45 19.73
CA GLN A 368 -9.72 -26.43 18.38
C GLN A 368 -8.54 -25.47 18.28
N ALA A 369 -8.48 -24.45 19.14
CA ALA A 369 -7.42 -23.44 19.16
C ALA A 369 -7.17 -22.87 17.76
N HIS A 370 -8.13 -22.03 17.30
CA HIS A 370 -8.04 -21.44 15.97
C HIS A 370 -6.92 -20.40 15.88
N GLU A 371 -6.22 -20.39 14.76
CA GLU A 371 -5.16 -19.43 14.50
C GLU A 371 -5.72 -18.01 14.40
N ARG A 372 -4.95 -17.05 14.94
CA ARG A 372 -5.23 -15.62 14.91
C ARG A 372 -4.54 -15.00 13.71
N LEU A 373 -5.33 -14.50 12.74
CA LEU A 373 -4.82 -13.86 11.56
C LEU A 373 -4.59 -12.36 11.82
N LYS A 374 -3.62 -11.82 11.12
CA LYS A 374 -3.39 -10.37 11.03
C LYS A 374 -4.11 -9.82 9.82
N THR A 375 -4.74 -8.66 9.98
CA THR A 375 -5.50 -7.98 8.91
C THR A 375 -4.87 -6.66 8.49
N ASN A 376 -3.87 -6.19 9.21
CA ASN A 376 -3.01 -5.07 8.83
C ASN A 376 -1.94 -5.53 7.82
N TYR A 377 -1.61 -4.66 6.88
CA TYR A 377 -0.57 -4.89 5.88
C TYR A 377 0.44 -3.74 5.95
N GLU A 378 1.64 -4.02 6.43
CA GLU A 378 2.63 -3.00 6.83
C GLU A 378 3.81 -2.88 5.84
N GLU A 379 3.57 -3.06 4.56
CA GLU A 379 4.60 -2.93 3.53
C GLU A 379 5.29 -1.57 3.55
N ALA A 380 4.54 -0.49 3.75
CA ALA A 380 5.10 0.87 3.80
C ALA A 380 6.12 1.03 4.92
N ALA A 381 5.79 0.54 6.13
CA ALA A 381 6.70 0.55 7.28
C ALA A 381 7.96 -0.30 7.02
N TYR A 382 7.79 -1.47 6.39
CA TYR A 382 8.91 -2.32 6.02
C TYR A 382 9.83 -1.66 4.98
N ARG A 383 9.28 -1.04 3.95
CA ARG A 383 10.06 -0.32 2.93
C ARG A 383 10.81 0.87 3.52
N GLN A 384 10.17 1.61 4.42
CA GLN A 384 10.82 2.70 5.15
C GLN A 384 12.00 2.19 5.97
N LEU A 385 11.82 1.12 6.75
CA LEU A 385 12.89 0.52 7.54
C LEU A 385 14.04 0.03 6.65
N GLN A 386 13.74 -0.61 5.51
CA GLN A 386 14.77 -1.05 4.56
C GLN A 386 15.57 0.13 4.00
N ALA A 387 14.91 1.22 3.65
CA ALA A 387 15.56 2.41 3.13
C ALA A 387 16.50 3.04 4.20
N GLU A 388 16.08 3.07 5.46
CA GLU A 388 16.89 3.56 6.58
C GLU A 388 18.11 2.65 6.87
N LEU A 389 17.94 1.33 6.76
CA LEU A 389 19.02 0.35 7.00
C LEU A 389 19.98 0.22 5.79
N GLY A 390 19.47 0.32 4.58
CA GLY A 390 20.26 0.26 3.35
C GLY A 390 21.10 1.51 3.09
N ALA A 391 20.79 2.61 3.78
CA ALA A 391 21.55 3.86 3.74
C ALA A 391 22.79 3.86 4.65
N LYS A 392 23.08 2.77 5.33
CA LYS A 392 24.32 2.57 6.14
C LYS A 392 25.33 1.78 5.36
#